data_9c4d27183ddf804372b22503bf824fc6
#
_entry.id   9c4d27183ddf804372b22503bf824fc6
#
_cell.length_a   1.000
_cell.length_b   1.000
_cell.length_c   1.000
_cell.angle_alpha   90.00
_cell.angle_beta   90.00
_cell.angle_gamma   90.00
#
_symmetry.space_group_name_H-M   'P 1'
#
loop_
_entity.id
_entity.type
_entity.pdbx_description
1 polymer ?
#
loop_
_entity_poly.entity_id
_entity_poly.type
_entity_poly.pdbx_seq_one_letter_code
_entity_poly.pdbx_strand_id
1 'polypeptide(L)'
;CIRDSSKEELEAAARRQLREILERIYREPPQYDDVIDTLFSKLPAIRDTLDTDVQAAYEGDPAATCREEVMLAYPAFEAISIFRIAHELYLMKVPMLPRMMTEYAHSLTGIDIHPGATVGPYFFIDHGTGVVIGETTVIGEHVKLYQGVTLGAKSFAVKADGTLVK
;
A
#
# COMPACT_ATOMS: atom_id res chain seq x y z
N CYS A 1 -19.85 0.32 -17.64
CA CYS A 1 -20.41 0.08 -16.34
C CYS A 1 -19.74 -1.18 -15.76
N ILE A 2 -19.05 -1.07 -14.64
CA ILE A 2 -18.22 -2.15 -14.04
C ILE A 2 -19.09 -3.35 -13.56
N ARG A 3 -20.41 -3.20 -13.48
CA ARG A 3 -21.31 -4.22 -12.92
C ARG A 3 -21.52 -5.47 -13.77
N ASP A 4 -21.17 -5.43 -15.07
CA ASP A 4 -21.45 -6.53 -16.00
C ASP A 4 -20.18 -7.25 -16.50
N SER A 5 -18.99 -6.83 -16.05
CA SER A 5 -17.72 -7.47 -16.46
C SER A 5 -17.44 -8.69 -15.58
N SER A 6 -17.04 -9.81 -16.21
CA SER A 6 -16.60 -10.99 -15.46
C SER A 6 -15.28 -10.69 -14.70
N LYS A 7 -14.99 -11.50 -13.69
CA LYS A 7 -13.72 -11.41 -12.95
C LYS A 7 -12.51 -11.51 -13.90
N GLU A 8 -12.60 -12.39 -14.89
CA GLU A 8 -11.56 -12.62 -15.89
C GLU A 8 -11.35 -11.39 -16.79
N GLU A 9 -12.43 -10.71 -17.18
CA GLU A 9 -12.34 -9.47 -17.98
C GLU A 9 -11.70 -8.34 -17.18
N LEU A 10 -12.04 -8.19 -15.90
CA LEU A 10 -11.44 -7.19 -15.01
C LEU A 10 -9.95 -7.47 -14.78
N GLU A 11 -9.58 -8.73 -14.55
CA GLU A 11 -8.18 -9.13 -14.41
C GLU A 11 -7.40 -8.86 -15.68
N ALA A 12 -7.93 -9.24 -16.84
CA ALA A 12 -7.28 -9.00 -18.13
C ALA A 12 -7.10 -7.49 -18.41
N ALA A 13 -8.08 -6.66 -18.04
CA ALA A 13 -7.98 -5.21 -18.16
C ALA A 13 -6.90 -4.63 -17.26
N ALA A 14 -6.85 -5.07 -15.99
CA ALA A 14 -5.83 -4.61 -15.03
C ALA A 14 -4.42 -5.03 -15.46
N ARG A 15 -4.24 -6.25 -15.97
CA ARG A 15 -2.95 -6.73 -16.53
C ARG A 15 -2.50 -5.87 -17.71
N ARG A 16 -3.40 -5.53 -18.65
CA ARG A 16 -3.07 -4.65 -19.79
C ARG A 16 -2.65 -3.25 -19.32
N GLN A 17 -3.40 -2.65 -18.42
CA GLN A 17 -3.08 -1.31 -17.89
C GLN A 17 -1.74 -1.30 -17.16
N LEU A 18 -1.47 -2.31 -16.33
CA LEU A 18 -0.18 -2.42 -15.65
C LEU A 18 0.97 -2.56 -16.64
N ARG A 19 0.80 -3.36 -17.70
CA ARG A 19 1.79 -3.49 -18.78
C ARG A 19 2.08 -2.12 -19.42
N GLU A 20 1.06 -1.39 -19.84
CA GLU A 20 1.22 -0.08 -20.47
C GLU A 20 1.95 0.93 -19.56
N ILE A 21 1.74 0.84 -18.24
CA ILE A 21 2.45 1.66 -17.26
C ILE A 21 3.92 1.25 -17.18
N LEU A 22 4.20 -0.06 -17.06
CA LEU A 22 5.55 -0.58 -16.96
C LEU A 22 6.37 -0.25 -18.20
N GLU A 23 5.81 -0.36 -19.40
CA GLU A 23 6.43 0.01 -20.67
C GLU A 23 6.85 1.48 -20.73
N ARG A 24 6.13 2.37 -20.06
CA ARG A 24 6.47 3.80 -19.99
C ARG A 24 7.54 4.11 -18.94
N ILE A 25 7.63 3.32 -17.88
CA ILE A 25 8.55 3.54 -16.77
C ILE A 25 9.93 2.96 -17.06
N TYR A 26 9.98 1.77 -17.67
CA TYR A 26 11.23 1.11 -17.97
C TYR A 26 11.78 1.58 -19.34
N ARG A 27 13.05 1.97 -19.38
CA ARG A 27 13.75 2.36 -20.62
C ARG A 27 14.22 1.15 -21.46
N GLU A 28 14.46 0.03 -20.79
CA GLU A 28 14.80 -1.26 -21.43
C GLU A 28 13.83 -2.31 -20.92
N PRO A 29 13.32 -3.20 -21.78
CA PRO A 29 12.32 -4.16 -21.38
C PRO A 29 12.90 -5.19 -20.40
N PRO A 30 12.65 -5.08 -19.09
CA PRO A 30 12.70 -6.26 -18.27
C PRO A 30 11.41 -7.04 -18.52
N GLN A 31 11.41 -8.22 -18.08
CA GLN A 31 10.34 -9.19 -18.08
C GLN A 31 9.05 -8.64 -17.44
N TYR A 32 8.37 -7.69 -18.13
CA TYR A 32 7.10 -7.11 -17.63
C TYR A 32 6.09 -8.20 -17.28
N ASP A 33 6.08 -9.28 -18.07
CA ASP A 33 5.22 -10.42 -17.83
C ASP A 33 5.51 -11.08 -16.49
N ASP A 34 6.78 -11.25 -16.13
CA ASP A 34 7.17 -11.84 -14.85
C ASP A 34 6.72 -10.98 -13.67
N VAL A 35 6.84 -9.65 -13.78
CA VAL A 35 6.35 -8.71 -12.74
C VAL A 35 4.83 -8.81 -12.62
N ILE A 36 4.12 -8.78 -13.75
CA ILE A 36 2.66 -8.86 -13.78
C ILE A 36 2.20 -10.20 -13.21
N ASP A 37 2.74 -11.31 -13.68
CA ASP A 37 2.34 -12.65 -13.23
C ASP A 37 2.65 -12.87 -11.75
N THR A 38 3.81 -12.40 -11.29
CA THR A 38 4.18 -12.45 -9.88
C THR A 38 3.21 -11.64 -9.03
N LEU A 39 2.90 -10.39 -9.41
CA LEU A 39 1.95 -9.57 -8.66
C LEU A 39 0.58 -10.23 -8.58
N PHE A 40 0.06 -10.69 -9.73
CA PHE A 40 -1.27 -11.31 -9.76
C PHE A 40 -1.33 -12.62 -8.99
N SER A 41 -0.24 -13.38 -8.94
CA SER A 41 -0.14 -14.60 -8.11
C SER A 41 -0.21 -14.29 -6.60
N LYS A 42 0.19 -13.08 -6.19
CA LYS A 42 0.18 -12.63 -4.78
C LYS A 42 -1.16 -12.00 -4.35
N LEU A 43 -2.03 -11.60 -5.28
CA LEU A 43 -3.31 -10.96 -4.93
C LEU A 43 -4.18 -11.76 -3.95
N PRO A 44 -4.27 -13.10 -4.01
CA PRO A 44 -5.01 -13.86 -3.00
C PRO A 44 -4.46 -13.66 -1.59
N ALA A 45 -3.14 -13.70 -1.41
CA ALA A 45 -2.50 -13.50 -0.11
C ALA A 45 -2.66 -12.04 0.39
N ILE A 46 -2.55 -11.06 -0.53
CA ILE A 46 -2.82 -9.65 -0.20
C ILE A 46 -4.25 -9.48 0.29
N ARG A 47 -5.22 -10.07 -0.41
CA ARG A 47 -6.63 -10.04 -0.02
C ARG A 47 -6.84 -10.65 1.36
N ASP A 48 -6.24 -11.81 1.63
CA ASP A 48 -6.39 -12.49 2.92
C ASP A 48 -5.79 -11.65 4.07
N THR A 49 -4.67 -10.94 3.83
CA THR A 49 -4.11 -9.99 4.78
C THR A 49 -5.01 -8.76 4.97
N LEU A 50 -5.56 -8.19 3.88
CA LEU A 50 -6.51 -7.07 3.96
C LEU A 50 -7.78 -7.46 4.74
N ASP A 51 -8.23 -8.71 4.64
CA ASP A 51 -9.37 -9.20 5.41
C ASP A 51 -9.08 -9.16 6.93
N THR A 52 -7.84 -9.40 7.35
CA THR A 52 -7.41 -9.23 8.73
C THR A 52 -7.39 -7.77 9.17
N ASP A 53 -7.00 -6.85 8.26
CA ASP A 53 -7.00 -5.41 8.55
C ASP A 53 -8.44 -4.87 8.70
N VAL A 54 -9.38 -5.35 7.86
CA VAL A 54 -10.82 -5.06 8.02
C VAL A 54 -11.32 -5.55 9.37
N GLN A 55 -10.94 -6.76 9.78
CA GLN A 55 -11.31 -7.32 11.07
C GLN A 55 -10.77 -6.46 12.22
N ALA A 56 -9.49 -6.06 12.16
CA ALA A 56 -8.87 -5.21 13.18
C ALA A 56 -9.56 -3.84 13.30
N ALA A 57 -9.96 -3.23 12.17
CA ALA A 57 -10.66 -1.97 12.16
C ALA A 57 -12.09 -2.12 12.73
N TYR A 58 -12.82 -3.16 12.31
CA TYR A 58 -14.16 -3.43 12.82
C TYR A 58 -14.19 -3.69 14.32
N GLU A 59 -13.22 -4.45 14.86
CA GLU A 59 -13.11 -4.73 16.29
C GLU A 59 -12.55 -3.54 17.08
N GLY A 60 -11.68 -2.75 16.43
CA GLY A 60 -10.96 -1.65 17.06
C GLY A 60 -11.70 -0.32 17.10
N ASP A 61 -12.76 -0.14 16.29
CA ASP A 61 -13.58 1.06 16.24
C ASP A 61 -15.01 0.77 16.73
N PRO A 62 -15.39 1.23 17.94
CA PRO A 62 -16.77 1.04 18.43
C PRO A 62 -17.86 1.68 17.56
N ALA A 63 -17.51 2.61 16.67
CA ALA A 63 -18.45 3.27 15.77
C ALA A 63 -18.71 2.46 14.49
N ALA A 64 -17.87 1.47 14.16
CA ALA A 64 -18.05 0.62 12.98
C ALA A 64 -19.28 -0.27 13.11
N THR A 65 -20.24 -0.15 12.19
CA THR A 65 -21.49 -0.91 12.24
C THR A 65 -21.39 -2.26 11.55
N CYS A 66 -20.53 -2.39 10.55
CA CYS A 66 -20.26 -3.63 9.82
C CYS A 66 -18.90 -3.57 9.11
N ARG A 67 -18.40 -4.72 8.65
CA ARG A 67 -17.12 -4.82 7.93
C ARG A 67 -17.16 -4.13 6.56
N GLU A 68 -18.31 -4.14 5.91
CA GLU A 68 -18.52 -3.47 4.61
C GLU A 68 -18.37 -1.96 4.74
N GLU A 69 -18.78 -1.37 5.85
CA GLU A 69 -18.57 0.05 6.13
C GLU A 69 -17.08 0.39 6.20
N VAL A 70 -16.27 -0.45 6.88
CA VAL A 70 -14.82 -0.28 6.91
C VAL A 70 -14.22 -0.29 5.51
N MET A 71 -14.62 -1.26 4.67
CA MET A 71 -14.09 -1.41 3.31
C MET A 71 -14.49 -0.26 2.38
N LEU A 72 -15.66 0.33 2.57
CA LEU A 72 -16.23 1.30 1.63
C LEU A 72 -16.05 2.75 2.07
N ALA A 73 -15.84 3.01 3.34
CA ALA A 73 -15.87 4.36 3.90
C ALA A 73 -14.59 4.78 4.64
N TYR A 74 -13.75 3.86 5.08
CA TYR A 74 -12.57 4.23 5.88
C TYR A 74 -11.38 4.62 5.00
N PRO A 75 -10.88 5.87 5.08
CA PRO A 75 -9.69 6.29 4.34
C PRO A 75 -8.46 5.44 4.66
N ALA A 76 -8.35 4.95 5.89
CA ALA A 76 -7.26 4.08 6.31
C ALA A 76 -7.25 2.75 5.53
N PHE A 77 -8.43 2.18 5.24
CA PHE A 77 -8.51 0.95 4.45
C PHE A 77 -8.12 1.18 2.98
N GLU A 78 -8.45 2.34 2.42
CA GLU A 78 -7.98 2.72 1.08
C GLU A 78 -6.44 2.85 1.06
N ALA A 79 -5.86 3.56 2.03
CA ALA A 79 -4.42 3.75 2.13
C ALA A 79 -3.66 2.42 2.27
N ILE A 80 -4.10 1.53 3.17
CA ILE A 80 -3.42 0.25 3.39
C ILE A 80 -3.60 -0.71 2.22
N SER A 81 -4.74 -0.67 1.53
CA SER A 81 -5.00 -1.50 0.35
C SER A 81 -4.04 -1.15 -0.79
N ILE A 82 -3.86 0.14 -1.06
CA ILE A 82 -2.91 0.61 -2.07
C ILE A 82 -1.47 0.29 -1.63
N PHE A 83 -1.14 0.50 -0.34
CA PHE A 83 0.18 0.20 0.20
C PHE A 83 0.56 -1.28 0.02
N ARG A 84 -0.31 -2.23 0.38
CA ARG A 84 0.01 -3.66 0.29
C ARG A 84 0.32 -4.11 -1.13
N ILE A 85 -0.38 -3.56 -2.14
CA ILE A 85 -0.08 -3.80 -3.55
C ILE A 85 1.24 -3.12 -3.95
N ALA A 86 1.44 -1.87 -3.56
CA ALA A 86 2.64 -1.10 -3.87
C ALA A 86 3.90 -1.72 -3.21
N HIS A 87 3.77 -2.27 -2.01
CA HIS A 87 4.84 -2.97 -1.31
C HIS A 87 5.38 -4.17 -2.11
N GLU A 88 4.50 -4.97 -2.69
CA GLU A 88 4.91 -6.09 -3.53
C GLU A 88 5.68 -5.63 -4.78
N LEU A 89 5.21 -4.58 -5.44
CA LEU A 89 5.95 -3.97 -6.56
C LEU A 89 7.30 -3.40 -6.12
N TYR A 90 7.36 -2.80 -4.91
CA TYR A 90 8.62 -2.31 -4.33
C TYR A 90 9.61 -3.46 -4.08
N LEU A 91 9.17 -4.59 -3.52
CA LEU A 91 10.00 -5.77 -3.32
C LEU A 91 10.53 -6.36 -4.64
N MET A 92 9.75 -6.28 -5.71
CA MET A 92 10.16 -6.66 -7.07
C MET A 92 11.06 -5.62 -7.75
N LYS A 93 11.44 -4.53 -7.05
CA LYS A 93 12.30 -3.45 -7.56
C LYS A 93 11.72 -2.70 -8.76
N VAL A 94 10.40 -2.65 -8.87
CA VAL A 94 9.74 -1.80 -9.87
C VAL A 94 10.05 -0.33 -9.55
N PRO A 95 10.64 0.44 -10.49
CA PRO A 95 11.00 1.81 -10.23
C PRO A 95 9.76 2.72 -10.20
N MET A 96 9.78 3.75 -9.41
CA MET A 96 8.80 4.86 -9.32
C MET A 96 7.37 4.45 -9.01
N LEU A 97 6.78 3.45 -9.71
CA LEU A 97 5.37 3.08 -9.59
C LEU A 97 4.91 2.82 -8.15
N PRO A 98 5.64 2.04 -7.31
CA PRO A 98 5.25 1.83 -5.93
C PRO A 98 5.10 3.15 -5.16
N ARG A 99 6.05 4.08 -5.35
CA ARG A 99 6.00 5.39 -4.69
C ARG A 99 4.87 6.26 -5.24
N MET A 100 4.65 6.27 -6.55
CA MET A 100 3.52 6.99 -7.15
C MET A 100 2.17 6.51 -6.60
N MET A 101 2.02 5.19 -6.38
CA MET A 101 0.80 4.63 -5.81
C MET A 101 0.59 5.08 -4.37
N THR A 102 1.62 5.04 -3.53
CA THR A 102 1.49 5.45 -2.12
C THR A 102 1.33 6.96 -1.97
N GLU A 103 1.94 7.79 -2.84
CA GLU A 103 1.68 9.24 -2.87
C GLU A 103 0.26 9.57 -3.34
N TYR A 104 -0.29 8.79 -4.25
CA TYR A 104 -1.71 8.92 -4.62
C TYR A 104 -2.61 8.64 -3.42
N ALA A 105 -2.38 7.54 -2.70
CA ALA A 105 -3.11 7.22 -1.48
C ALA A 105 -2.98 8.33 -0.42
N HIS A 106 -1.75 8.85 -0.22
CA HIS A 106 -1.48 9.98 0.68
C HIS A 106 -2.29 11.22 0.30
N SER A 107 -2.36 11.56 -0.99
CA SER A 107 -3.12 12.72 -1.47
C SER A 107 -4.63 12.62 -1.20
N LEU A 108 -5.19 11.41 -1.18
CA LEU A 108 -6.61 11.17 -0.94
C LEU A 108 -6.95 11.10 0.56
N THR A 109 -6.05 10.50 1.35
CA THR A 109 -6.38 10.06 2.71
C THR A 109 -5.66 10.87 3.81
N GLY A 110 -4.61 11.61 3.44
CA GLY A 110 -3.72 12.24 4.42
C GLY A 110 -2.83 11.25 5.19
N ILE A 111 -2.73 9.99 4.73
CA ILE A 111 -1.94 8.91 5.33
C ILE A 111 -0.77 8.61 4.41
N ASP A 112 0.46 8.88 4.86
CA ASP A 112 1.70 8.64 4.11
C ASP A 112 2.35 7.33 4.58
N ILE A 113 2.33 6.30 3.74
CA ILE A 113 3.00 5.03 4.00
C ILE A 113 4.03 4.78 2.89
N HIS A 114 5.32 4.78 3.24
CA HIS A 114 6.35 4.45 2.26
C HIS A 114 6.24 2.98 1.81
N PRO A 115 6.32 2.66 0.50
CA PRO A 115 6.12 1.28 0.01
C PRO A 115 7.19 0.31 0.50
N GLY A 116 8.32 0.79 1.00
CA GLY A 116 9.39 -0.02 1.61
C GLY A 116 9.12 -0.43 3.05
N ALA A 117 8.15 0.16 3.73
CA ALA A 117 7.79 -0.23 5.09
C ALA A 117 7.33 -1.69 5.14
N THR A 118 7.52 -2.34 6.28
CA THR A 118 6.98 -3.69 6.54
C THR A 118 5.83 -3.56 7.53
N VAL A 119 4.65 -4.05 7.15
CA VAL A 119 3.44 -3.97 7.98
C VAL A 119 2.81 -5.35 8.10
N GLY A 120 2.73 -5.86 9.33
CA GLY A 120 2.10 -7.14 9.65
C GLY A 120 0.58 -7.14 9.43
N PRO A 121 -0.07 -8.29 9.60
CA PRO A 121 -1.53 -8.42 9.53
C PRO A 121 -2.23 -7.79 10.75
N TYR A 122 -3.56 -7.67 10.67
CA TYR A 122 -4.39 -7.03 11.70
C TYR A 122 -3.95 -5.59 12.02
N PHE A 123 -3.57 -4.84 10.99
CA PHE A 123 -3.15 -3.46 11.12
C PHE A 123 -4.33 -2.51 10.96
N PHE A 124 -4.48 -1.58 11.89
CA PHE A 124 -5.55 -0.58 11.85
C PHE A 124 -5.01 0.84 12.11
N ILE A 125 -5.40 1.78 11.26
CA ILE A 125 -5.18 3.22 11.47
C ILE A 125 -6.55 3.87 11.73
N ASP A 126 -6.72 4.41 12.93
CA ASP A 126 -7.94 5.11 13.32
C ASP A 126 -7.82 6.61 13.01
N HIS A 127 -8.82 7.19 12.33
CA HIS A 127 -8.86 8.54 11.75
C HIS A 127 -7.78 8.77 10.69
N GLY A 128 -6.53 8.64 11.00
CA GLY A 128 -5.38 8.52 10.12
C GLY A 128 -4.75 9.82 9.62
N THR A 129 -5.44 10.96 9.66
CA THR A 129 -4.90 12.22 9.14
C THR A 129 -3.52 12.54 9.74
N GLY A 130 -2.52 12.74 8.85
CA GLY A 130 -1.16 13.08 9.27
C GLY A 130 -0.35 11.91 9.82
N VAL A 131 -0.78 10.66 9.61
CA VAL A 131 0.06 9.48 9.87
C VAL A 131 1.18 9.43 8.83
N VAL A 132 2.42 9.20 9.28
CA VAL A 132 3.59 9.03 8.42
C VAL A 132 4.34 7.77 8.81
N ILE A 133 4.52 6.85 7.86
CA ILE A 133 5.23 5.58 8.05
C ILE A 133 6.40 5.54 7.06
N GLY A 134 7.63 5.69 7.57
CA GLY A 134 8.86 5.77 6.77
C GLY A 134 9.33 4.42 6.22
N GLU A 135 10.23 4.46 5.24
CA GLU A 135 10.73 3.33 4.46
C GLU A 135 11.24 2.15 5.30
N THR A 136 11.97 2.42 6.36
CA THR A 136 12.64 1.40 7.18
C THR A 136 11.81 0.95 8.38
N THR A 137 10.56 1.40 8.47
CA THR A 137 9.67 1.07 9.57
C THR A 137 9.26 -0.41 9.48
N VAL A 138 9.29 -1.09 10.63
CA VAL A 138 8.76 -2.45 10.78
C VAL A 138 7.65 -2.41 11.84
N ILE A 139 6.43 -2.74 11.41
CA ILE A 139 5.24 -2.84 12.26
C ILE A 139 4.86 -4.32 12.35
N GLY A 140 4.69 -4.82 13.57
CA GLY A 140 4.27 -6.20 13.81
C GLY A 140 2.77 -6.42 13.58
N GLU A 141 2.26 -7.51 14.14
CA GLU A 141 0.84 -7.86 14.06
C GLU A 141 0.02 -7.13 15.13
N HIS A 142 -1.28 -6.94 14.88
CA HIS A 142 -2.24 -6.36 15.83
C HIS A 142 -1.86 -4.96 16.33
N VAL A 143 -1.31 -4.13 15.45
CA VAL A 143 -0.95 -2.74 15.78
C VAL A 143 -2.07 -1.79 15.36
N LYS A 144 -2.49 -0.94 16.28
CA LYS A 144 -3.40 0.19 16.03
C LYS A 144 -2.64 1.50 16.14
N LEU A 145 -2.79 2.37 15.14
CA LEU A 145 -2.28 3.74 15.15
C LEU A 145 -3.43 4.74 15.15
N TYR A 146 -3.16 5.95 15.65
CA TYR A 146 -4.07 7.07 15.59
C TYR A 146 -3.50 8.19 14.71
N GLN A 147 -4.33 9.19 14.42
CA GLN A 147 -3.94 10.36 13.64
C GLN A 147 -2.66 11.03 14.19
N GLY A 148 -1.86 11.59 13.26
CA GLY A 148 -0.66 12.36 13.61
C GLY A 148 0.54 11.53 14.07
N VAL A 149 0.44 10.19 14.09
CA VAL A 149 1.56 9.32 14.47
C VAL A 149 2.61 9.33 13.36
N THR A 150 3.88 9.55 13.73
CA THR A 150 5.02 9.46 12.82
C THR A 150 5.93 8.32 13.24
N LEU A 151 6.12 7.35 12.36
CA LEU A 151 7.07 6.25 12.47
C LEU A 151 8.13 6.41 11.39
N GLY A 152 9.34 6.78 11.76
CA GLY A 152 10.40 7.04 10.80
C GLY A 152 11.70 7.46 11.46
N ALA A 153 12.73 7.76 10.65
CA ALA A 153 14.02 8.21 11.15
C ALA A 153 13.87 9.58 11.82
N LYS A 154 14.29 9.67 13.09
CA LYS A 154 14.30 10.93 13.83
C LYS A 154 15.33 11.93 13.29
N SER A 155 16.42 11.43 12.70
CA SER A 155 17.47 12.21 12.09
C SER A 155 18.24 11.34 11.10
N PHE A 156 18.83 11.98 10.09
CA PHE A 156 19.72 11.32 9.15
C PHE A 156 21.17 11.65 9.51
N ALA A 157 22.07 10.67 9.39
CA ALA A 157 23.48 10.91 9.52
C ALA A 157 23.95 11.87 8.41
N VAL A 158 24.82 12.81 8.77
CA VAL A 158 25.39 13.79 7.84
C VAL A 158 26.85 13.47 7.64
N LYS A 159 27.31 13.38 6.38
CA LYS A 159 28.73 13.22 6.05
C LYS A 159 29.52 14.49 6.42
N ALA A 160 30.86 14.39 6.45
CA ALA A 160 31.74 15.51 6.76
C ALA A 160 31.59 16.70 5.77
N ASP A 161 31.10 16.46 4.56
CA ASP A 161 30.81 17.45 3.52
C ASP A 161 29.41 18.10 3.63
N GLY A 162 28.62 17.75 4.67
CA GLY A 162 27.26 18.25 4.88
C GLY A 162 26.18 17.53 4.10
N THR A 163 26.50 16.49 3.33
CA THR A 163 25.49 15.69 2.61
C THR A 163 24.86 14.64 3.52
N LEU A 164 23.57 14.37 3.30
CA LEU A 164 22.86 13.30 4.01
C LEU A 164 23.38 11.92 3.58
N VAL A 165 23.54 11.02 4.53
CA VAL A 165 23.75 9.59 4.25
C VAL A 165 22.42 9.02 3.85
N LYS A 166 22.31 8.58 2.59
CA LYS A 166 21.16 7.85 2.06
C LYS A 166 21.37 6.36 2.22
#